data_48d9824326ed99d4ce1cb9880ff05d0f
#
_entry.id   48d9824326ed99d4ce1cb9880ff05d0f
#
_cell.length_a   1.000
_cell.length_b   1.000
_cell.length_c   1.000
_cell.angle_alpha   90.00
_cell.angle_beta   90.00
_cell.angle_gamma   90.00
#
_symmetry.space_group_name_H-M   'P 1'
#
loop_
_entity.id
_entity.type
_entity.pdbx_description
1 polymer ?
#
loop_
_entity_poly.entity_id
_entity_poly.type
_entity_poly.pdbx_seq_one_letter_code
_entity_poly.pdbx_strand_id
1 'polypeptide(L)'
;MMEQKVVLITGGSRGIGAATARRFAAGGCKVVINYHRSQAQAEVLAAEIGGWAVQADVADPVQVGRMVDNVLDKFCQLDILICNAGIAQQKLFGDLTDDDWRRMFAVNVDGVF
;
A
#
# COMPACT_ATOMS: atom_id res chain seq x y z
N MET A 1 -1.04 -18.09 8.21
CA MET A 1 0.23 -17.36 8.14
C MET A 1 0.10 -16.16 7.23
N MET A 2 0.81 -15.10 7.53
CA MET A 2 0.77 -13.86 6.75
C MET A 2 1.67 -13.90 5.52
N GLU A 3 2.42 -14.98 5.36
CA GLU A 3 3.31 -15.16 4.22
C GLU A 3 2.56 -15.03 2.90
N GLN A 4 3.19 -14.39 1.94
CA GLN A 4 2.66 -14.17 0.59
C GLN A 4 1.51 -13.16 0.53
N LYS A 5 1.07 -12.62 1.63
CA LYS A 5 0.11 -11.52 1.59
C LYS A 5 0.81 -10.22 1.17
N VAL A 6 0.11 -9.41 0.41
CA VAL A 6 0.62 -8.12 -0.07
C VAL A 6 -0.08 -7.01 0.69
N VAL A 7 0.73 -6.15 1.31
CA VAL A 7 0.25 -5.02 2.12
C VAL A 7 0.71 -3.72 1.47
N LEU A 8 -0.21 -2.82 1.22
CA LEU A 8 0.11 -1.47 0.74
C LEU A 8 -0.12 -0.49 1.88
N ILE A 9 0.93 0.26 2.23
CA ILE A 9 0.87 1.23 3.32
C ILE A 9 1.08 2.63 2.73
N THR A 10 0.08 3.47 2.81
CA THR A 10 0.20 4.84 2.35
C THR A 10 0.91 5.68 3.40
N GLY A 11 1.81 6.56 2.95
CA GLY A 11 2.61 7.35 3.87
C GLY A 11 3.53 6.52 4.74
N GLY A 12 4.01 5.38 4.23
CA GLY A 12 4.75 4.40 5.01
C GLY A 12 6.23 4.63 5.17
N SER A 13 6.76 5.75 4.67
CA SER A 13 8.22 5.94 4.63
C SER A 13 8.83 6.32 5.98
N ARG A 14 8.04 6.75 6.95
CA ARG A 14 8.54 7.16 8.27
C ARG A 14 7.45 7.09 9.31
N GLY A 15 7.83 7.25 10.58
CA GLY A 15 6.91 7.30 11.72
C GLY A 15 6.16 5.99 11.91
N ILE A 16 4.87 6.11 12.20
CA ILE A 16 4.00 4.96 12.47
C ILE A 16 3.90 4.07 11.23
N GLY A 17 3.85 4.67 10.04
CA GLY A 17 3.80 3.90 8.80
C GLY A 17 5.02 3.02 8.61
N ALA A 18 6.21 3.55 8.90
CA ALA A 18 7.44 2.78 8.81
C ALA A 18 7.47 1.64 9.83
N ALA A 19 7.04 1.91 11.07
CA ALA A 19 6.96 0.88 12.10
C ALA A 19 5.97 -0.24 11.70
N THR A 20 4.84 0.14 11.14
CA THR A 20 3.84 -0.81 10.65
C THR A 20 4.42 -1.66 9.51
N ALA A 21 5.14 -1.02 8.58
CA ALA A 21 5.76 -1.73 7.47
C ALA A 21 6.74 -2.80 7.97
N ARG A 22 7.57 -2.46 8.95
CA ARG A 22 8.52 -3.41 9.52
C ARG A 22 7.82 -4.59 10.19
N ARG A 23 6.70 -4.32 10.87
CA ARG A 23 5.94 -5.38 11.53
C ARG A 23 5.34 -6.37 10.53
N PHE A 24 4.73 -5.86 9.46
CA PHE A 24 4.19 -6.74 8.43
C PHE A 24 5.29 -7.53 7.72
N ALA A 25 6.40 -6.88 7.42
CA ALA A 25 7.52 -7.56 6.78
C ALA A 25 8.09 -8.66 7.67
N ALA A 26 8.19 -8.41 8.97
CA ALA A 26 8.66 -9.42 9.93
C ALA A 26 7.71 -10.62 9.99
N GLY A 27 6.44 -10.40 9.70
CA GLY A 27 5.44 -11.47 9.64
C GLY A 27 5.40 -12.24 8.32
N GLY A 28 6.28 -11.93 7.37
CA GLY A 28 6.36 -12.63 6.10
C GLY A 28 5.58 -12.00 4.96
N CYS A 29 4.98 -10.83 5.16
CA CYS A 29 4.23 -10.15 4.11
C CYS A 29 5.15 -9.48 3.11
N LYS A 30 4.66 -9.36 1.87
CA LYS A 30 5.24 -8.43 0.90
C LYS A 30 4.68 -7.05 1.19
N VAL A 31 5.55 -6.09 1.47
CA VAL A 31 5.12 -4.74 1.85
C VAL A 31 5.44 -3.76 0.74
N VAL A 32 4.43 -3.02 0.33
CA VAL A 32 4.57 -1.91 -0.61
C VAL A 32 4.41 -0.61 0.18
N ILE A 33 5.38 0.26 0.04
CA ILE A 33 5.42 1.53 0.76
C ILE A 33 5.11 2.64 -0.23
N ASN A 34 4.00 3.32 -0.03
CA ASN A 34 3.70 4.51 -0.80
C ASN A 34 4.38 5.72 -0.19
N TYR A 35 4.94 6.55 -1.03
CA TYR A 35 5.47 7.86 -0.64
C TYR A 35 5.04 8.90 -1.66
N HIS A 36 5.04 10.16 -1.25
CA HIS A 36 4.82 11.28 -2.17
C HIS A 36 6.14 12.03 -2.44
N ARG A 37 6.82 12.48 -1.39
CA ARG A 37 8.03 13.29 -1.51
C ARG A 37 9.26 12.68 -0.85
N SER A 38 9.06 11.71 0.02
CA SER A 38 10.14 11.14 0.83
C SER A 38 10.77 9.92 0.15
N GLN A 39 11.20 10.10 -1.11
CA GLN A 39 11.72 8.99 -1.90
C GLN A 39 12.91 8.29 -1.25
N ALA A 40 13.89 9.05 -0.79
CA ALA A 40 15.09 8.45 -0.20
C ALA A 40 14.74 7.59 1.02
N GLN A 41 13.90 8.10 1.89
CA GLN A 41 13.47 7.37 3.09
C GLN A 41 12.68 6.11 2.73
N ALA A 42 11.78 6.22 1.75
CA ALA A 42 10.97 5.10 1.30
C ALA A 42 11.84 3.99 0.69
N GLU A 43 12.82 4.36 -0.12
CA GLU A 43 13.70 3.39 -0.75
C GLU A 43 14.63 2.71 0.25
N VAL A 44 15.14 3.44 1.22
CA VAL A 44 15.95 2.87 2.30
C VAL A 44 15.13 1.85 3.09
N LEU A 45 13.92 2.21 3.47
CA LEU A 45 13.05 1.30 4.21
C LEU A 45 12.67 0.08 3.36
N ALA A 46 12.33 0.29 2.10
CA ALA A 46 12.00 -0.82 1.21
C ALA A 46 13.18 -1.80 1.10
N ALA A 47 14.40 -1.29 0.96
CA ALA A 47 15.58 -2.14 0.92
C ALA A 47 15.77 -2.89 2.23
N GLU A 48 15.55 -2.23 3.35
CA GLU A 48 15.68 -2.84 4.69
C GLU A 48 14.73 -4.04 4.86
N ILE A 49 13.50 -3.91 4.40
CA ILE A 49 12.46 -4.93 4.64
C ILE A 49 12.21 -5.84 3.42
N GLY A 50 12.96 -5.67 2.36
CA GLY A 50 12.73 -6.45 1.14
C GLY A 50 11.41 -6.11 0.47
N GLY A 51 10.96 -4.87 0.60
CA GLY A 51 9.70 -4.41 0.05
C GLY A 51 9.87 -3.59 -1.23
N TRP A 52 8.82 -2.87 -1.59
CA TRP A 52 8.78 -2.05 -2.80
C TRP A 52 8.28 -0.65 -2.46
N ALA A 53 8.97 0.38 -2.94
CA ALA A 53 8.56 1.76 -2.74
C ALA A 53 7.90 2.28 -4.00
N VAL A 54 6.74 2.93 -3.86
CA VAL A 54 5.93 3.42 -4.98
C VAL A 54 5.56 4.87 -4.73
N GLN A 55 5.85 5.72 -5.71
CA GLN A 55 5.50 7.14 -5.64
C GLN A 55 4.06 7.35 -6.09
N ALA A 56 3.29 8.04 -5.28
CA ALA A 56 1.97 8.54 -5.68
C ALA A 56 1.54 9.62 -4.71
N ASP A 57 0.94 10.67 -5.27
CA ASP A 57 0.23 11.66 -4.47
C ASP A 57 -1.16 11.12 -4.18
N VAL A 58 -1.42 10.78 -2.93
CA VAL A 58 -2.71 10.21 -2.55
C VAL A 58 -3.85 11.24 -2.59
N ALA A 59 -3.53 12.50 -2.77
CA ALA A 59 -4.56 13.52 -3.03
C ALA A 59 -5.03 13.50 -4.49
N ASP A 60 -4.41 12.74 -5.36
CA ASP A 60 -4.77 12.63 -6.77
C ASP A 60 -5.33 11.24 -7.07
N PRO A 61 -6.64 11.11 -7.33
CA PRO A 61 -7.26 9.80 -7.59
C PRO A 61 -6.64 9.05 -8.76
N VAL A 62 -6.15 9.75 -9.77
CA VAL A 62 -5.50 9.12 -10.92
C VAL A 62 -4.20 8.44 -10.49
N GLN A 63 -3.41 9.11 -9.66
CA GLN A 63 -2.17 8.53 -9.15
C GLN A 63 -2.42 7.35 -8.23
N VAL A 64 -3.46 7.44 -7.40
CA VAL A 64 -3.85 6.31 -6.55
C VAL A 64 -4.23 5.10 -7.40
N GLY A 65 -5.02 5.31 -8.44
CA GLY A 65 -5.42 4.23 -9.34
C GLY A 65 -4.22 3.58 -10.02
N ARG A 66 -3.28 4.37 -10.50
CA ARG A 66 -2.04 3.86 -11.11
C ARG A 66 -1.21 3.07 -10.12
N MET A 67 -1.11 3.56 -8.89
CA MET A 67 -0.36 2.88 -7.85
C MET A 67 -0.95 1.49 -7.59
N VAL A 68 -2.27 1.41 -7.44
CA VAL A 68 -2.95 0.14 -7.23
C VAL A 68 -2.75 -0.79 -8.41
N ASP A 69 -2.89 -0.27 -9.62
CA ASP A 69 -2.65 -1.07 -10.84
C ASP A 69 -1.23 -1.63 -10.85
N ASN A 70 -0.25 -0.82 -10.51
CA ASN A 70 1.14 -1.25 -10.47
C ASN A 70 1.37 -2.34 -9.43
N VAL A 71 0.73 -2.24 -8.27
CA VAL A 71 0.82 -3.29 -7.25
C VAL A 71 0.20 -4.59 -7.75
N LEU A 72 -0.97 -4.50 -8.37
CA LEU A 72 -1.65 -5.69 -8.90
C LEU A 72 -0.86 -6.31 -10.05
N ASP A 73 -0.24 -5.50 -10.91
CA ASP A 73 0.58 -6.02 -12.00
C ASP A 73 1.81 -6.74 -11.47
N LYS A 74 2.43 -6.19 -10.42
CA LYS A 74 3.68 -6.75 -9.89
C LYS A 74 3.45 -7.99 -9.03
N PHE A 75 2.43 -7.98 -8.20
CA PHE A 75 2.22 -9.03 -7.20
C PHE A 75 0.99 -9.89 -7.48
N CYS A 76 0.17 -9.52 -8.44
CA CYS A 76 -1.08 -10.20 -8.80
C CYS A 76 -2.11 -10.22 -7.68
N GLN A 77 -1.89 -9.44 -6.62
CA GLN A 77 -2.80 -9.39 -5.48
C GLN A 77 -2.54 -8.15 -4.65
N LEU A 78 -3.53 -7.76 -3.88
CA LEU A 78 -3.41 -6.77 -2.81
C LEU A 78 -4.38 -7.21 -1.72
N ASP A 79 -3.84 -7.62 -0.59
CA ASP A 79 -4.64 -8.22 0.48
C ASP A 79 -5.02 -7.23 1.57
N ILE A 80 -4.13 -6.29 1.89
CA ILE A 80 -4.33 -5.37 3.00
C ILE A 80 -3.91 -3.98 2.54
N LEU A 81 -4.78 -3.00 2.81
CA LEU A 81 -4.50 -1.59 2.56
C LEU A 81 -4.52 -0.85 3.89
N ILE A 82 -3.41 -0.20 4.22
CA ILE A 82 -3.31 0.60 5.43
C ILE A 82 -3.17 2.07 5.04
N CYS A 83 -4.18 2.84 5.40
CA CYS A 83 -4.16 4.29 5.17
C CYS A 83 -3.56 4.96 6.39
N ASN A 84 -2.32 5.37 6.27
CA ASN A 84 -1.53 5.91 7.38
C ASN A 84 -1.51 7.43 7.41
N ALA A 85 -2.26 8.10 6.58
CA ALA A 85 -2.39 9.54 6.67
C ALA A 85 -3.74 9.89 7.29
N GLY A 86 -3.93 11.11 7.64
CA GLY A 86 -5.13 11.51 8.35
C GLY A 86 -6.40 11.45 7.53
N ILE A 87 -7.42 12.14 8.01
CA ILE A 87 -8.77 12.13 7.47
C ILE A 87 -8.82 12.40 5.97
N ALA A 88 -7.97 13.30 5.48
CA ALA A 88 -7.97 13.65 4.05
C ALA A 88 -7.67 12.45 3.17
N GLN A 89 -6.74 11.60 3.57
CA GLN A 89 -6.39 10.41 2.83
C GLN A 89 -7.49 9.36 2.89
N GLN A 90 -8.07 9.16 4.07
CA GLN A 90 -9.21 8.26 4.22
C GLN A 90 -10.38 8.69 3.34
N LYS A 91 -10.62 10.01 3.27
CA LYS A 91 -11.66 10.56 2.44
C LYS A 91 -11.40 10.31 0.96
N LEU A 92 -10.15 10.43 0.53
CA LEU A 92 -9.79 10.15 -0.84
C LEU A 92 -10.09 8.70 -1.21
N PHE A 93 -9.70 7.76 -0.37
CA PHE A 93 -10.00 6.35 -0.62
C PHE A 93 -11.50 6.09 -0.61
N GLY A 94 -12.26 6.84 0.19
CA GLY A 94 -13.73 6.75 0.18
C GLY A 94 -14.35 7.23 -1.12
N ASP A 95 -13.65 8.06 -1.89
CA ASP A 95 -14.13 8.55 -3.18
C ASP A 95 -13.84 7.60 -4.35
N LEU A 96 -13.14 6.50 -4.11
CA LEU A 96 -12.91 5.51 -5.15
C LEU A 96 -14.24 4.87 -5.54
N THR A 97 -14.38 4.55 -6.82
CA THR A 97 -15.59 3.93 -7.32
C THR A 97 -15.72 2.48 -6.84
N ASP A 98 -16.92 1.93 -6.92
CA ASP A 98 -17.13 0.52 -6.62
C ASP A 98 -16.28 -0.38 -7.52
N ASP A 99 -16.10 0.00 -8.78
CA ASP A 99 -15.25 -0.75 -9.69
C ASP A 99 -13.79 -0.72 -9.28
N ASP A 100 -13.31 0.44 -8.80
CA ASP A 100 -11.94 0.56 -8.28
C ASP A 100 -11.74 -0.35 -7.09
N TRP A 101 -12.68 -0.35 -6.13
CA TRP A 101 -12.62 -1.20 -4.97
C TRP A 101 -12.68 -2.68 -5.35
N ARG A 102 -13.58 -3.03 -6.28
CA ARG A 102 -13.70 -4.40 -6.77
C ARG A 102 -12.42 -4.88 -7.42
N ARG A 103 -11.82 -4.05 -8.27
CA ARG A 103 -10.57 -4.41 -8.92
C ARG A 103 -9.44 -4.57 -7.91
N MET A 104 -9.38 -3.68 -6.93
CA MET A 104 -8.37 -3.72 -5.89
C MET A 104 -8.46 -5.01 -5.07
N PHE A 105 -9.66 -5.45 -4.74
CA PHE A 105 -9.90 -6.56 -3.84
C PHE A 105 -10.34 -7.86 -4.53
N ALA A 106 -10.66 -7.83 -5.81
CA ALA A 106 -11.26 -8.97 -6.51
C ALA A 106 -10.36 -10.20 -6.54
N VAL A 107 -9.08 -10.04 -6.41
CA VAL A 107 -8.14 -11.16 -6.59
C VAL A 107 -8.03 -12.01 -5.32
N ASN A 108 -8.04 -11.39 -4.14
CA ASN A 108 -7.67 -12.12 -2.94
C ASN A 108 -8.41 -11.78 -1.66
N VAL A 109 -9.31 -10.81 -1.68
CA VAL A 109 -9.76 -10.23 -0.42
C VAL A 109 -11.03 -10.87 0.12
N ASP A 110 -11.75 -11.61 -0.69
CA ASP A 110 -13.00 -12.25 -0.26
C ASP A 110 -12.81 -13.09 1.00
N GLY A 111 -11.66 -13.67 1.17
CA GLY A 111 -11.36 -14.46 2.36
C GLY A 111 -10.78 -13.67 3.51
N VAL A 112 -10.48 -12.38 3.31
CA VAL A 112 -9.84 -11.54 4.34
C VAL A 112 -10.88 -10.73 5.10
N PHE A 113 -11.91 -10.30 4.44
CA PHE A 113 -13.03 -9.60 5.03
C PHE A 113 -14.23 -10.52 5.14
#